data_7c01a811feac332aa014bbad1a767215
#
_entry.id   7c01a811feac332aa014bbad1a767215
#
_cell.length_a   1.000
_cell.length_b   1.000
_cell.length_c   1.000
_cell.angle_alpha   90.00
_cell.angle_beta   90.00
_cell.angle_gamma   90.00
#
_symmetry.space_group_name_H-M   'P 1'
#
loop_
_entity.id
_entity.type
_entity.pdbx_description
1 polymer ?
#
loop_
_entity_poly.entity_id
_entity_poly.type
_entity_poly.pdbx_seq_one_letter_code
_entity_poly.pdbx_strand_id
1 'polypeptide(L)'
;MIGRFIDWEEEIRKEKEEKETSPEEILEGFSQTRLMKLLYFTCLASFENKKGFDLFRIFNNFEAYPRGPVEVDMYSNRSELTNFKYNGFYLEKLSDNEAVKISIDIAVKISIDRAINFLKQKKDSFNMLDTDFLVELSHKLPLWSMAYFSTSNQLNIKNIEYLSIEKKRFNDLIKVGN
;
A
#
# COMPACT_ATOMS: atom_id res chain seq x y z
N MET A 1 8.80 -2.82 -2.11
CA MET A 1 7.73 -1.87 -1.71
C MET A 1 7.80 -1.53 -0.22
N ILE A 2 7.80 -2.50 0.71
CA ILE A 2 7.85 -2.24 2.16
C ILE A 2 9.00 -1.27 2.51
N GLY A 3 10.24 -1.54 2.06
CA GLY A 3 11.37 -0.64 2.29
C GLY A 3 11.10 0.81 1.86
N ARG A 4 10.40 1.02 0.73
CA ARG A 4 10.05 2.37 0.27
C ARG A 4 9.04 3.08 1.19
N PHE A 5 8.16 2.36 1.86
CA PHE A 5 7.27 2.96 2.87
C PHE A 5 8.05 3.36 4.13
N ILE A 6 9.03 2.55 4.53
CA ILE A 6 9.92 2.85 5.65
C ILE A 6 10.76 4.09 5.33
N ASP A 7 11.45 4.09 4.17
CA ASP A 7 12.23 5.26 3.72
C ASP A 7 11.39 6.54 3.72
N TRP A 8 10.13 6.45 3.25
CA TRP A 8 9.22 7.59 3.22
C TRP A 8 8.84 8.08 4.62
N GLU A 9 8.57 7.17 5.56
CA GLU A 9 8.28 7.55 6.94
C GLU A 9 9.49 8.20 7.64
N GLU A 10 10.69 7.67 7.40
CA GLU A 10 11.94 8.28 7.88
C GLU A 10 12.14 9.70 7.34
N GLU A 11 11.88 9.92 6.04
CA GLU A 11 11.96 11.26 5.43
C GLU A 11 11.01 12.24 6.13
N ILE A 12 9.73 11.86 6.33
CA ILE A 12 8.74 12.73 7.00
C ILE A 12 9.16 13.09 8.42
N ARG A 13 9.64 12.10 9.19
CA ARG A 13 10.05 12.31 10.59
C ARG A 13 11.25 13.25 10.69
N LYS A 14 12.23 13.10 9.78
CA LYS A 14 13.38 14.00 9.68
C LYS A 14 12.98 15.44 9.36
N GLU A 15 12.04 15.62 8.43
CA GLU A 15 11.55 16.96 8.05
C GLU A 15 10.78 17.67 9.18
N LYS A 16 10.12 16.89 10.05
CA LYS A 16 9.38 17.44 11.20
C LYS A 16 10.23 17.67 12.44
N GLU A 17 11.56 17.46 12.33
CA GLU A 17 12.47 17.53 13.49
C GLU A 17 12.01 16.68 14.68
N GLU A 18 11.27 15.59 14.39
CA GLU A 18 10.86 14.65 15.42
C GLU A 18 12.09 13.95 15.98
N LYS A 19 12.04 13.67 17.30
CA LYS A 19 13.10 12.94 18.02
C LYS A 19 13.54 11.74 17.19
N GLU A 20 14.85 11.51 17.14
CA GLU A 20 15.41 10.36 16.42
C GLU A 20 14.63 9.08 16.77
N THR A 21 13.81 8.62 15.84
CA THR A 21 13.01 7.40 15.99
C THR A 21 13.85 6.26 15.49
N SER A 22 13.96 5.20 16.27
CA SER A 22 14.72 4.03 15.82
C SER A 22 14.04 3.34 14.62
N PRO A 23 14.79 2.66 13.74
CA PRO A 23 14.19 1.87 12.66
C PRO A 23 13.18 0.84 13.17
N GLU A 24 13.39 0.28 14.36
CA GLU A 24 12.50 -0.67 15.02
C GLU A 24 11.16 -0.03 15.37
N GLU A 25 11.15 1.18 15.95
CA GLU A 25 9.92 1.92 16.24
C GLU A 25 9.12 2.27 14.98
N ILE A 26 9.80 2.55 13.87
CA ILE A 26 9.15 2.76 12.57
C ILE A 26 8.48 1.47 12.10
N LEU A 27 9.17 0.33 12.22
CA LEU A 27 8.66 -0.98 11.81
C LEU A 27 7.45 -1.43 12.63
N GLU A 28 7.44 -1.15 13.95
CA GLU A 28 6.30 -1.41 14.83
C GLU A 28 5.02 -0.68 14.38
N GLY A 29 5.17 0.47 13.73
CA GLY A 29 4.06 1.21 13.14
C GLY A 29 3.40 0.52 11.93
N PHE A 30 4.07 -0.47 11.32
CA PHE A 30 3.55 -1.17 10.14
C PHE A 30 2.81 -2.45 10.49
N SER A 31 1.59 -2.30 11.05
CA SER A 31 0.68 -3.43 11.19
C SER A 31 0.34 -4.04 9.82
N GLN A 32 -0.03 -5.33 9.82
CA GLN A 32 -0.44 -6.04 8.61
C GLN A 32 -1.59 -5.33 7.88
N THR A 33 -2.59 -4.83 8.63
CA THR A 33 -3.71 -4.07 8.05
C THR A 33 -3.21 -2.80 7.37
N ARG A 34 -2.35 -2.03 8.03
CA ARG A 34 -1.78 -0.80 7.46
C ARG A 34 -1.03 -1.08 6.17
N LEU A 35 -0.18 -2.10 6.12
CA LEU A 35 0.55 -2.47 4.91
C LEU A 35 -0.37 -2.87 3.76
N MET A 36 -1.44 -3.63 4.02
CA MET A 36 -2.40 -4.00 2.97
C MET A 36 -3.11 -2.76 2.41
N LYS A 37 -3.44 -1.76 3.24
CA LYS A 37 -4.05 -0.51 2.76
C LYS A 37 -3.07 0.33 1.96
N LEU A 38 -1.84 0.49 2.44
CA LEU A 38 -0.80 1.21 1.71
C LEU A 38 -0.48 0.53 0.37
N LEU A 39 -0.43 -0.79 0.33
CA LEU A 39 -0.27 -1.56 -0.91
C LEU A 39 -1.41 -1.25 -1.90
N TYR A 40 -2.67 -1.35 -1.45
CA TYR A 40 -3.83 -1.07 -2.30
C TYR A 40 -3.81 0.35 -2.87
N PHE A 41 -3.59 1.36 -2.02
CA PHE A 41 -3.53 2.75 -2.46
C PHE A 41 -2.34 3.02 -3.38
N THR A 42 -1.21 2.35 -3.18
CA THR A 42 -0.05 2.45 -4.08
C THR A 42 -0.34 1.82 -5.44
N CYS A 43 -1.00 0.64 -5.47
CA CYS A 43 -1.47 0.05 -6.72
C CYS A 43 -2.43 1.00 -7.44
N LEU A 44 -3.39 1.56 -6.71
CA LEU A 44 -4.34 2.52 -7.28
C LEU A 44 -3.66 3.81 -7.75
N ALA A 45 -2.66 4.30 -7.01
CA ALA A 45 -1.85 5.44 -7.44
C ALA A 45 -1.06 5.17 -8.72
N SER A 46 -0.56 3.93 -8.91
CA SER A 46 0.17 3.53 -10.10
C SER A 46 -0.69 3.39 -11.36
N PHE A 47 -2.01 3.21 -11.20
CA PHE A 47 -2.91 3.00 -12.31
C PHE A 47 -3.06 4.26 -13.16
N GLU A 48 -2.66 4.16 -14.43
CA GLU A 48 -2.82 5.19 -15.46
C GLU A 48 -3.59 4.59 -16.64
N ASN A 49 -4.74 5.18 -16.93
CA ASN A 49 -5.65 4.71 -17.97
C ASN A 49 -4.99 4.81 -19.36
N LYS A 50 -4.25 3.80 -19.80
CA LYS A 50 -3.67 3.59 -21.13
C LYS A 50 -2.13 3.66 -21.30
N LYS A 51 -1.32 4.07 -20.34
CA LYS A 51 0.14 4.15 -20.55
C LYS A 51 0.93 3.69 -19.33
N GLY A 52 1.75 2.70 -19.54
CA GLY A 52 2.74 2.26 -18.56
C GLY A 52 2.37 0.97 -17.84
N PHE A 53 3.32 0.53 -17.05
CA PHE A 53 3.17 -0.61 -16.16
C PHE A 53 2.47 -0.15 -14.88
N ASP A 54 1.33 -0.74 -14.55
CA ASP A 54 0.67 -0.54 -13.26
C ASP A 54 0.89 -1.73 -12.33
N LEU A 55 0.85 -1.46 -11.02
CA LEU A 55 1.14 -2.46 -10.01
C LEU A 55 0.04 -3.51 -9.84
N PHE A 56 -1.18 -3.27 -10.35
CA PHE A 56 -2.23 -4.29 -10.39
C PHE A 56 -1.91 -5.47 -11.32
N ARG A 57 -0.89 -5.36 -12.16
CA ARG A 57 -0.37 -6.50 -12.95
C ARG A 57 0.41 -7.50 -12.11
N ILE A 58 0.95 -7.06 -10.97
CA ILE A 58 1.68 -7.90 -10.02
C ILE A 58 0.75 -8.28 -8.88
N PHE A 59 0.18 -7.28 -8.22
CA PHE A 59 -0.74 -7.44 -7.10
C PHE A 59 -2.16 -7.48 -7.66
N ASN A 60 -2.62 -8.66 -8.02
CA ASN A 60 -3.85 -8.80 -8.81
C ASN A 60 -4.92 -9.69 -8.16
N ASN A 61 -4.70 -10.12 -6.93
CA ASN A 61 -5.60 -10.97 -6.17
C ASN A 61 -6.15 -10.24 -4.94
N PHE A 62 -6.86 -9.13 -5.17
CA PHE A 62 -7.49 -8.37 -4.10
C PHE A 62 -8.89 -8.89 -3.77
N GLU A 63 -9.15 -9.11 -2.49
CA GLU A 63 -10.47 -9.44 -1.95
C GLU A 63 -10.95 -8.40 -0.94
N ALA A 64 -12.27 -8.32 -0.78
CA ALA A 64 -12.94 -7.44 0.16
C ALA A 64 -13.05 -8.12 1.53
N TYR A 65 -12.18 -7.76 2.45
CA TYR A 65 -12.24 -8.17 3.85
C TYR A 65 -12.95 -7.10 4.71
N PRO A 66 -13.40 -7.44 5.93
CA PRO A 66 -14.11 -6.49 6.80
C PRO A 66 -13.33 -5.19 7.08
N ARG A 67 -12.00 -5.24 7.06
CA ARG A 67 -11.14 -4.08 7.23
C ARG A 67 -10.60 -3.53 5.89
N GLY A 68 -11.35 -3.69 4.81
CA GLY A 68 -11.03 -3.16 3.48
C GLY A 68 -10.26 -4.14 2.59
N PRO A 69 -9.78 -3.71 1.41
CA PRO A 69 -9.10 -4.56 0.45
C PRO A 69 -7.86 -5.24 1.02
N VAL A 70 -7.69 -6.52 0.72
CA VAL A 70 -6.52 -7.34 1.05
C VAL A 70 -6.03 -8.03 -0.21
N GLU A 71 -4.74 -7.93 -0.48
CA GLU A 71 -4.08 -8.74 -1.50
C GLU A 71 -3.76 -10.11 -0.90
N VAL A 72 -4.50 -11.12 -1.36
CA VAL A 72 -4.59 -12.43 -0.70
C VAL A 72 -3.27 -13.21 -0.77
N ASP A 73 -2.55 -13.11 -1.91
CA ASP A 73 -1.30 -13.83 -2.08
C ASP A 73 -0.22 -13.24 -1.16
N MET A 74 -0.15 -11.92 -1.05
CA MET A 74 0.75 -11.24 -0.11
C MET A 74 0.39 -11.53 1.34
N TYR A 75 -0.91 -11.57 1.65
CA TYR A 75 -1.38 -11.88 3.00
C TYR A 75 -1.05 -13.32 3.40
N SER A 76 -1.25 -14.28 2.50
CA SER A 76 -1.01 -15.71 2.76
C SER A 76 0.48 -16.02 2.88
N ASN A 77 1.32 -15.38 2.06
CA ASN A 77 2.77 -15.60 2.02
C ASN A 77 3.56 -14.60 2.89
N ARG A 78 2.92 -13.94 3.85
CA ARG A 78 3.56 -12.90 4.69
C ARG A 78 4.70 -13.41 5.56
N SER A 79 4.77 -14.71 5.83
CA SER A 79 5.90 -15.35 6.51
C SER A 79 7.13 -15.54 5.62
N GLU A 80 6.98 -15.39 4.29
CA GLU A 80 8.01 -15.60 3.28
C GLU A 80 8.58 -14.28 2.74
N LEU A 81 8.38 -13.18 3.46
CA LEU A 81 8.97 -11.89 3.09
C LEU A 81 10.49 -11.98 3.17
N THR A 82 11.18 -11.53 2.11
CA THR A 82 12.60 -11.77 1.91
C THR A 82 13.50 -11.06 2.92
N ASN A 83 13.13 -9.85 3.35
CA ASN A 83 13.95 -9.00 4.22
C ASN A 83 13.23 -8.58 5.50
N PHE A 84 12.01 -9.07 5.69
CA PHE A 84 11.15 -8.74 6.81
C PHE A 84 10.40 -9.97 7.27
N LYS A 85 9.96 -9.97 8.50
CA LYS A 85 9.03 -10.97 9.04
C LYS A 85 7.99 -10.30 9.92
N TYR A 86 6.84 -10.94 10.10
CA TYR A 86 5.88 -10.55 11.11
C TYR A 86 6.11 -11.35 12.39
N ASN A 87 6.17 -10.67 13.53
CA ASN A 87 6.20 -11.29 14.85
C ASN A 87 4.80 -11.59 15.44
N GLY A 88 3.77 -11.53 14.61
CA GLY A 88 2.36 -11.69 14.96
C GLY A 88 1.56 -10.39 14.88
N PHE A 89 2.13 -9.24 15.21
CA PHE A 89 1.45 -7.95 15.24
C PHE A 89 2.06 -6.91 14.30
N TYR A 90 3.38 -6.80 14.25
CA TYR A 90 4.10 -5.79 13.49
C TYR A 90 5.28 -6.39 12.73
N LEU A 91 5.89 -5.57 11.91
CA LEU A 91 6.97 -5.92 11.00
C LEU A 91 8.32 -5.84 11.73
N GLU A 92 9.17 -6.83 11.52
CA GLU A 92 10.58 -6.82 11.94
C GLU A 92 11.48 -6.96 10.73
N LYS A 93 12.64 -6.30 10.74
CA LYS A 93 13.67 -6.49 9.72
C LYS A 93 14.47 -7.77 10.03
N LEU A 94 14.73 -8.57 9.01
CA LEU A 94 15.66 -9.70 9.13
C LEU A 94 17.10 -9.17 9.27
N SER A 95 17.96 -9.94 9.94
CA SER A 95 19.39 -9.61 10.05
C SER A 95 20.02 -9.51 8.65
N ASP A 96 21.09 -8.69 8.53
CA ASP A 96 21.78 -8.49 7.24
C ASP A 96 22.36 -9.81 6.67
N ASN A 97 22.64 -10.80 7.52
CA ASN A 97 23.09 -12.13 7.09
C ASN A 97 21.97 -12.98 6.48
N GLU A 98 20.72 -12.66 6.74
CA GLU A 98 19.52 -13.33 6.21
C GLU A 98 18.89 -12.56 5.04
N ALA A 99 19.32 -11.30 4.84
CA ALA A 99 18.78 -10.45 3.81
C ALA A 99 19.20 -10.91 2.41
N VAL A 100 18.23 -11.17 1.57
CA VAL A 100 18.45 -11.58 0.17
C VAL A 100 18.49 -10.36 -0.74
N LYS A 101 19.50 -10.29 -1.60
CA LYS A 101 19.60 -9.25 -2.61
C LYS A 101 18.60 -9.54 -3.74
N ILE A 102 17.48 -8.82 -3.76
CA ILE A 102 16.42 -8.99 -4.76
C ILE A 102 16.73 -8.10 -5.96
N SER A 103 16.79 -8.70 -7.15
CA SER A 103 16.76 -7.95 -8.40
C SER A 103 15.30 -7.66 -8.75
N ILE A 104 14.92 -6.39 -8.76
CA ILE A 104 13.56 -5.94 -9.13
C ILE A 104 13.63 -5.42 -10.56
N ASP A 105 12.64 -5.81 -11.38
CA ASP A 105 12.47 -5.25 -12.72
C ASP A 105 12.40 -3.71 -12.64
N ILE A 106 13.13 -3.04 -13.53
CA ILE A 106 13.23 -1.58 -13.54
C ILE A 106 11.88 -0.89 -13.77
N ALA A 107 10.99 -1.51 -14.56
CA ALA A 107 9.65 -0.97 -14.80
C ALA A 107 8.79 -1.03 -13.53
N VAL A 108 8.93 -2.10 -12.74
CA VAL A 108 8.27 -2.25 -11.43
C VAL A 108 8.78 -1.18 -10.46
N LYS A 109 10.10 -1.00 -10.38
CA LYS A 109 10.71 0.04 -9.51
C LYS A 109 10.21 1.44 -9.87
N ILE A 110 10.24 1.79 -11.16
CA ILE A 110 9.75 3.08 -11.66
C ILE A 110 8.26 3.27 -11.30
N SER A 111 7.45 2.22 -11.44
CA SER A 111 6.02 2.27 -11.11
C SER A 111 5.77 2.49 -9.62
N ILE A 112 6.54 1.84 -8.76
CA ILE A 112 6.49 2.05 -7.29
C ILE A 112 6.88 3.49 -6.95
N ASP A 113 8.02 3.97 -7.45
CA ASP A 113 8.52 5.31 -7.14
C ASP A 113 7.54 6.39 -7.62
N ARG A 114 6.96 6.23 -8.82
CA ARG A 114 5.94 7.13 -9.35
C ARG A 114 4.68 7.15 -8.49
N ALA A 115 4.20 5.98 -8.07
CA ALA A 115 3.01 5.86 -7.23
C ALA A 115 3.22 6.51 -5.85
N ILE A 116 4.36 6.29 -5.23
CA ILE A 116 4.72 6.91 -3.94
C ILE A 116 4.83 8.43 -4.09
N ASN A 117 5.51 8.92 -5.14
CA ASN A 117 5.61 10.35 -5.40
C ASN A 117 4.23 10.99 -5.64
N PHE A 118 3.33 10.29 -6.34
CA PHE A 118 1.95 10.76 -6.48
C PHE A 118 1.24 10.90 -5.12
N LEU A 119 1.37 9.91 -4.24
CA LEU A 119 0.76 9.96 -2.89
C LEU A 119 1.37 11.09 -2.06
N LYS A 120 2.69 11.27 -2.08
CA LYS A 120 3.40 12.39 -1.43
C LYS A 120 2.87 13.75 -1.88
N GLN A 121 2.71 13.95 -3.20
CA GLN A 121 2.17 15.20 -3.74
C GLN A 121 0.72 15.49 -3.32
N LYS A 122 -0.06 14.47 -3.01
CA LYS A 122 -1.44 14.64 -2.54
C LYS A 122 -1.52 14.92 -1.04
N LYS A 123 -0.70 14.24 -0.27
CA LYS A 123 -0.57 14.41 1.17
C LYS A 123 0.78 13.85 1.60
N ASP A 124 1.71 14.71 1.99
CA ASP A 124 3.06 14.31 2.39
C ASP A 124 3.05 13.23 3.47
N SER A 125 2.16 13.36 4.44
CA SER A 125 2.00 12.41 5.53
C SER A 125 1.05 11.24 5.23
N PHE A 126 0.71 10.95 3.96
CA PHE A 126 -0.22 9.86 3.63
C PHE A 126 0.22 8.51 4.21
N ASN A 127 1.55 8.25 4.17
CA ASN A 127 2.14 7.04 4.73
C ASN A 127 1.97 6.95 6.27
N MET A 128 1.87 8.07 6.97
CA MET A 128 1.70 8.15 8.43
C MET A 128 0.24 8.24 8.88
N LEU A 129 -0.72 8.13 7.96
CA LEU A 129 -2.13 8.12 8.33
C LEU A 129 -2.43 6.92 9.24
N ASP A 130 -3.29 7.17 10.21
CA ASP A 130 -3.78 6.12 11.10
C ASP A 130 -4.40 4.96 10.34
N THR A 131 -4.22 3.74 10.85
CA THR A 131 -4.70 2.52 10.20
C THR A 131 -6.21 2.52 10.03
N ASP A 132 -6.97 3.00 11.01
CA ASP A 132 -8.43 3.02 10.93
C ASP A 132 -8.90 4.08 9.94
N PHE A 133 -8.19 5.21 9.83
CA PHE A 133 -8.45 6.19 8.76
C PHE A 133 -8.22 5.59 7.36
N LEU A 134 -7.13 4.84 7.16
CA LEU A 134 -6.86 4.14 5.89
C LEU A 134 -7.94 3.09 5.58
N VAL A 135 -8.44 2.40 6.60
CA VAL A 135 -9.58 1.46 6.47
C VAL A 135 -10.83 2.21 6.03
N GLU A 136 -11.21 3.28 6.72
CA GLU A 136 -12.38 4.11 6.36
C GLU A 136 -12.26 4.68 4.94
N LEU A 137 -11.08 5.17 4.56
CA LEU A 137 -10.83 5.66 3.22
C LEU A 137 -11.05 4.57 2.17
N SER A 138 -10.58 3.35 2.43
CA SER A 138 -10.78 2.21 1.53
C SER A 138 -12.25 1.79 1.41
N HIS A 139 -13.05 1.94 2.46
CA HIS A 139 -14.48 1.64 2.45
C HIS A 139 -15.30 2.67 1.63
N LYS A 140 -14.78 3.87 1.43
CA LYS A 140 -15.41 4.90 0.57
C LYS A 140 -15.17 4.67 -0.93
N LEU A 141 -14.42 3.61 -1.27
CA LEU A 141 -14.08 3.27 -2.66
C LEU A 141 -15.04 2.19 -3.20
N PRO A 142 -15.56 2.38 -4.44
CA PRO A 142 -16.63 1.54 -4.98
C PRO A 142 -16.26 0.06 -5.11
N LEU A 143 -15.02 -0.28 -5.54
CA LEU A 143 -14.64 -1.68 -5.77
C LEU A 143 -14.73 -2.53 -4.51
N TRP A 144 -14.33 -1.97 -3.36
CA TRP A 144 -14.44 -2.70 -2.10
C TRP A 144 -15.92 -2.95 -1.74
N SER A 145 -16.76 -1.92 -1.77
CA SER A 145 -18.17 -2.07 -1.38
C SER A 145 -18.92 -3.02 -2.32
N MET A 146 -18.66 -2.93 -3.63
CA MET A 146 -19.25 -3.83 -4.62
C MET A 146 -18.85 -5.29 -4.36
N ALA A 147 -17.58 -5.55 -4.05
CA ALA A 147 -17.09 -6.89 -3.76
C ALA A 147 -17.57 -7.40 -2.40
N TYR A 148 -17.53 -6.56 -1.35
CA TYR A 148 -17.88 -6.94 0.02
C TYR A 148 -19.33 -7.38 0.17
N PHE A 149 -20.24 -6.76 -0.57
CA PHE A 149 -21.66 -7.10 -0.58
C PHE A 149 -22.05 -8.09 -1.70
N SER A 150 -21.07 -8.58 -2.46
CA SER A 150 -21.29 -9.63 -3.46
C SER A 150 -21.00 -11.01 -2.90
N THR A 151 -21.30 -12.04 -3.67
CA THR A 151 -21.02 -13.44 -3.31
C THR A 151 -19.56 -13.85 -3.51
N SER A 152 -18.77 -13.10 -4.28
CA SER A 152 -17.41 -13.49 -4.66
C SER A 152 -16.30 -12.86 -3.81
N ASN A 153 -16.57 -11.81 -3.06
CA ASN A 153 -15.60 -10.97 -2.34
C ASN A 153 -14.42 -10.46 -3.20
N GLN A 154 -14.31 -10.85 -4.47
CA GLN A 154 -13.20 -10.51 -5.35
C GLN A 154 -13.36 -9.10 -5.90
N LEU A 155 -12.33 -8.25 -5.74
CA LEU A 155 -12.32 -6.93 -6.37
C LEU A 155 -12.11 -7.05 -7.89
N ASN A 156 -12.98 -6.41 -8.67
CA ASN A 156 -12.87 -6.44 -10.13
C ASN A 156 -11.82 -5.45 -10.68
N ILE A 157 -10.57 -5.64 -10.25
CA ILE A 157 -9.43 -4.80 -10.64
C ILE A 157 -8.97 -5.03 -12.10
N LYS A 158 -9.47 -6.08 -12.76
CA LYS A 158 -9.18 -6.36 -14.18
C LYS A 158 -10.02 -5.52 -15.13
N ASN A 159 -11.12 -4.94 -14.65
CA ASN A 159 -11.96 -4.07 -15.45
C ASN A 159 -11.44 -2.63 -15.40
N ILE A 160 -10.94 -2.15 -16.53
CA ILE A 160 -10.34 -0.81 -16.67
C ILE A 160 -11.34 0.31 -16.37
N GLU A 161 -12.62 0.13 -16.70
CA GLU A 161 -13.65 1.13 -16.42
C GLU A 161 -13.88 1.26 -14.92
N TYR A 162 -13.99 0.15 -14.21
CA TYR A 162 -14.14 0.13 -12.77
C TYR A 162 -12.90 0.71 -12.05
N LEU A 163 -11.69 0.34 -12.50
CA LEU A 163 -10.46 0.95 -11.97
C LEU A 163 -10.40 2.46 -12.23
N SER A 164 -10.90 2.93 -13.37
CA SER A 164 -10.94 4.35 -13.69
C SER A 164 -11.87 5.11 -12.75
N ILE A 165 -13.04 4.54 -12.43
CA ILE A 165 -14.00 5.09 -11.47
C ILE A 165 -13.38 5.10 -10.08
N GLU A 166 -12.77 4.00 -9.68
CA GLU A 166 -12.06 3.83 -8.39
C GLU A 166 -10.98 4.89 -8.22
N LYS A 167 -10.10 5.03 -9.22
CA LYS A 167 -9.03 6.03 -9.23
C LYS A 167 -9.56 7.45 -9.15
N LYS A 168 -10.61 7.76 -9.90
CA LYS A 168 -11.26 9.08 -9.84
C LYS A 168 -11.76 9.35 -8.42
N ARG A 169 -12.52 8.40 -7.85
CA ARG A 169 -13.07 8.54 -6.49
C ARG A 169 -11.96 8.71 -5.44
N PHE A 170 -10.89 7.91 -5.54
CA PHE A 170 -9.73 8.04 -4.69
C PHE A 170 -9.12 9.44 -4.77
N ASN A 171 -8.87 9.94 -5.99
CA ASN A 171 -8.34 11.29 -6.19
C ASN A 171 -9.21 12.38 -5.57
N ASP A 172 -10.52 12.24 -5.64
CA ASP A 172 -11.46 13.21 -5.06
C ASP A 172 -11.40 13.16 -3.52
N LEU A 173 -11.33 11.96 -2.94
CA LEU A 173 -11.27 11.79 -1.48
C LEU A 173 -9.98 12.35 -0.87
N ILE A 174 -8.83 12.18 -1.53
CA ILE A 174 -7.53 12.66 -1.01
C ILE A 174 -7.28 14.15 -1.29
N LYS A 175 -8.10 14.81 -2.13
CA LYS A 175 -8.06 16.28 -2.32
C LYS A 175 -8.79 17.03 -1.21
N VAL A 176 -9.79 16.43 -0.60
CA VAL A 176 -10.66 17.07 0.41
C VAL A 176 -9.98 17.12 1.79
N GLY A 177 -8.83 16.49 1.97
CA GLY A 177 -8.09 16.41 3.23
C GLY A 177 -7.02 17.52 3.42
N ASN A 178 -7.12 18.64 2.70
CA ASN A 178 -6.27 19.84 2.92
C ASN A 178 -6.97 20.84 3.82
#